data_32c231b87c637e8bb50ef41d7ff784f2
#
_entry.id   32c231b87c637e8bb50ef41d7ff784f2
#
_cell.length_a   1.000
_cell.length_b   1.000
_cell.length_c   1.000
_cell.angle_alpha   90.00
_cell.angle_beta   90.00
_cell.angle_gamma   90.00
#
_symmetry.space_group_name_H-M   'P 1'
#
loop_
_entity.id
_entity.type
_entity.pdbx_description
1 polymer ?
#
loop_
_entity_poly.entity_id
_entity_poly.type
_entity_poly.pdbx_seq_one_letter_code
_entity_poly.pdbx_strand_id
1 'polypeptide(L)'
;PSILDYLDEESQAHFDAVRQMLENLGVDYIIDTNMVRGLDYYNHTIFEFITEIEGNALTVCAGGRYDGLVAYFGGPETAGFGFGLGVERLLLILEKQGVALPIENALDVYIAVLGEGANVKALELVQALRQQGFKAERDYLNRKLKAQFKSADVFAAKTLITLGESEVESGQVTVKNNQTREEVQVSLEAISQNFSEIFAKLGFYTQ
;
A
#
# COMPACT_ATOMS: atom_id res chain seq x y z
N PRO A 1 43.71 -5.29 5.33
CA PRO A 1 43.40 -5.10 6.74
C PRO A 1 41.86 -5.06 6.90
N SER A 2 41.34 -5.75 7.91
CA SER A 2 39.93 -5.71 8.29
C SER A 2 39.69 -4.51 9.20
N ILE A 3 38.52 -3.85 9.10
CA ILE A 3 38.15 -2.79 10.02
C ILE A 3 38.13 -3.30 11.49
N LEU A 4 37.85 -4.58 11.67
CA LEU A 4 37.81 -5.23 12.97
C LEU A 4 39.18 -5.26 13.66
N ASP A 5 40.28 -5.15 12.90
CA ASP A 5 41.65 -5.11 13.46
C ASP A 5 41.97 -3.76 14.09
N TYR A 6 41.13 -2.76 13.92
CA TYR A 6 41.33 -1.36 14.37
C TYR A 6 40.29 -0.87 15.36
N LEU A 7 39.42 -1.76 15.88
CA LEU A 7 38.46 -1.40 16.90
C LEU A 7 39.19 -1.10 18.22
N ASP A 8 38.72 -0.06 18.92
CA ASP A 8 39.11 0.15 20.31
C ASP A 8 38.39 -0.84 21.24
N GLU A 9 38.79 -0.88 22.52
CA GLU A 9 38.24 -1.86 23.48
C GLU A 9 36.73 -1.68 23.69
N GLU A 10 36.23 -0.43 23.68
CA GLU A 10 34.79 -0.14 23.84
C GLU A 10 33.99 -0.63 22.65
N SER A 11 34.43 -0.32 21.42
CA SER A 11 33.79 -0.74 20.18
C SER A 11 33.81 -2.26 20.01
N GLN A 12 34.93 -2.90 20.40
CA GLN A 12 35.02 -4.37 20.37
C GLN A 12 34.04 -5.00 21.36
N ALA A 13 34.00 -4.51 22.61
CA ALA A 13 33.07 -5.03 23.61
C ALA A 13 31.60 -4.86 23.19
N HIS A 14 31.26 -3.69 22.60
CA HIS A 14 29.92 -3.44 22.06
C HIS A 14 29.56 -4.43 20.93
N PHE A 15 30.47 -4.61 19.98
CA PHE A 15 30.24 -5.51 18.86
C PHE A 15 30.06 -6.97 19.28
N ASP A 16 30.88 -7.43 20.21
CA ASP A 16 30.80 -8.76 20.78
C ASP A 16 29.48 -8.97 21.54
N ALA A 17 29.04 -7.96 22.31
CA ALA A 17 27.73 -8.02 22.99
C ALA A 17 26.57 -8.12 22.01
N VAL A 18 26.57 -7.37 20.90
CA VAL A 18 25.56 -7.46 19.86
C VAL A 18 25.53 -8.87 19.24
N ARG A 19 26.70 -9.41 18.90
CA ARG A 19 26.81 -10.77 18.35
C ARG A 19 26.25 -11.82 19.30
N GLN A 20 26.65 -11.74 20.57
CA GLN A 20 26.17 -12.68 21.60
C GLN A 20 24.63 -12.62 21.75
N MET A 21 24.04 -11.41 21.66
CA MET A 21 22.58 -11.25 21.72
C MET A 21 21.91 -11.88 20.51
N LEU A 22 22.42 -11.71 19.29
CA LEU A 22 21.89 -12.33 18.09
C LEU A 22 21.96 -13.85 18.14
N GLU A 23 23.10 -14.40 18.61
CA GLU A 23 23.29 -15.84 18.81
C GLU A 23 22.29 -16.41 19.83
N ASN A 24 22.09 -15.72 20.95
CA ASN A 24 21.12 -16.12 21.98
C ASN A 24 19.67 -16.08 21.49
N LEU A 25 19.37 -15.22 20.51
CA LEU A 25 18.05 -15.12 19.88
C LEU A 25 17.89 -16.09 18.70
N GLY A 26 18.92 -16.82 18.31
CA GLY A 26 18.90 -17.71 17.17
C GLY A 26 18.79 -16.96 15.82
N VAL A 27 19.31 -15.73 15.75
CA VAL A 27 19.35 -14.94 14.51
C VAL A 27 20.65 -15.22 13.79
N ASP A 28 20.56 -15.84 12.62
CA ASP A 28 21.71 -16.06 11.74
C ASP A 28 22.19 -14.75 11.13
N TYR A 29 23.52 -14.54 11.12
CA TYR A 29 24.14 -13.37 10.52
C TYR A 29 25.50 -13.68 9.91
N ILE A 30 25.92 -12.80 9.01
CA ILE A 30 27.26 -12.83 8.40
C ILE A 30 27.98 -11.52 8.77
N ILE A 31 29.23 -11.62 9.21
CA ILE A 31 30.07 -10.44 9.41
C ILE A 31 30.72 -10.10 8.07
N ASP A 32 30.32 -8.96 7.50
CA ASP A 32 30.93 -8.44 6.27
C ASP A 32 31.78 -7.21 6.60
N THR A 33 33.11 -7.41 6.62
CA THR A 33 34.10 -6.37 6.91
C THR A 33 34.27 -5.36 5.78
N ASN A 34 33.65 -5.57 4.62
CA ASN A 34 33.68 -4.67 3.48
C ASN A 34 32.39 -3.85 3.34
N MET A 35 31.40 -4.09 4.20
CA MET A 35 30.16 -3.35 4.16
C MET A 35 30.38 -1.88 4.49
N VAL A 36 30.00 -1.00 3.57
CA VAL A 36 30.07 0.46 3.72
C VAL A 36 28.70 1.06 3.44
N ARG A 37 28.29 2.00 4.29
CA ARG A 37 27.06 2.80 4.08
C ARG A 37 27.39 4.21 3.63
N GLY A 38 26.62 4.76 2.72
CA GLY A 38 26.83 6.11 2.16
C GLY A 38 26.38 7.27 3.07
N LEU A 39 26.27 7.04 4.38
CA LEU A 39 25.79 8.03 5.35
C LEU A 39 26.80 8.15 6.50
N ASP A 40 27.33 9.34 6.71
CA ASP A 40 28.48 9.62 7.62
C ASP A 40 28.09 9.62 9.10
N TYR A 41 26.80 9.64 9.40
CA TYR A 41 26.29 9.73 10.77
C TYR A 41 26.25 8.39 11.52
N TYR A 42 26.48 7.28 10.82
CA TYR A 42 26.51 5.97 11.49
C TYR A 42 27.74 5.81 12.36
N ASN A 43 27.52 5.18 13.53
CA ASN A 43 28.56 4.74 14.44
C ASN A 43 28.27 3.34 14.95
N HIS A 44 29.24 2.68 15.58
CA HIS A 44 29.18 1.33 16.13
C HIS A 44 28.72 0.27 15.10
N THR A 45 27.43 -0.04 15.04
CA THR A 45 26.92 -1.17 14.27
C THR A 45 26.06 -0.70 13.11
N ILE A 46 26.32 -1.22 11.92
CA ILE A 46 25.49 -1.13 10.74
C ILE A 46 25.03 -2.52 10.32
N PHE A 47 23.91 -2.62 9.63
CA PHE A 47 23.39 -3.90 9.14
C PHE A 47 22.64 -3.77 7.81
N GLU A 48 22.56 -4.87 7.09
CA GLU A 48 21.74 -5.02 5.90
C GLU A 48 21.02 -6.37 5.90
N PHE A 49 19.75 -6.37 5.45
CA PHE A 49 19.06 -7.58 5.04
C PHE A 49 19.15 -7.68 3.52
N ILE A 50 19.84 -8.70 3.06
CA ILE A 50 20.10 -8.92 1.65
C ILE A 50 19.42 -10.22 1.24
N THR A 51 18.76 -10.22 0.10
CA THR A 51 18.24 -11.41 -0.56
C THR A 51 18.84 -11.52 -1.96
N GLU A 52 18.68 -12.68 -2.58
CA GLU A 52 19.08 -12.89 -3.96
C GLU A 52 17.85 -13.10 -4.83
N ILE A 53 17.76 -12.35 -5.93
CA ILE A 53 16.72 -12.51 -6.94
C ILE A 53 17.40 -12.67 -8.30
N GLU A 54 17.17 -13.80 -8.95
CA GLU A 54 17.70 -14.10 -10.30
C GLU A 54 19.23 -13.93 -10.39
N GLY A 55 19.95 -14.32 -9.34
CA GLY A 55 21.42 -14.23 -9.26
C GLY A 55 21.95 -12.83 -8.88
N ASN A 56 21.09 -11.89 -8.56
CA ASN A 56 21.48 -10.54 -8.14
C ASN A 56 21.17 -10.31 -6.66
N ALA A 57 22.15 -9.83 -5.91
CA ALA A 57 21.96 -9.42 -4.53
C ALA A 57 21.09 -8.16 -4.46
N LEU A 58 20.07 -8.18 -3.61
CA LEU A 58 19.15 -7.07 -3.40
C LEU A 58 19.06 -6.75 -1.90
N THR A 59 19.50 -5.57 -1.51
CA THR A 59 19.30 -5.06 -0.15
C THR A 59 17.86 -4.61 0.02
N VAL A 60 17.15 -5.22 0.95
CA VAL A 60 15.72 -4.94 1.24
C VAL A 60 15.57 -3.95 2.37
N CYS A 61 16.38 -4.12 3.41
CA CYS A 61 16.38 -3.28 4.60
C CYS A 61 17.81 -3.04 5.04
N ALA A 62 18.09 -1.83 5.46
CA ALA A 62 19.43 -1.47 5.95
C ALA A 62 19.36 -0.35 6.95
N GLY A 63 20.26 -0.37 7.93
CA GLY A 63 20.28 0.61 8.99
C GLY A 63 21.52 0.53 9.86
N GLY A 64 21.43 1.15 11.02
CA GLY A 64 22.50 1.15 12.00
C GLY A 64 22.27 2.13 13.13
N ARG A 65 23.28 2.27 13.96
CA ARG A 65 23.31 3.17 15.09
C ARG A 65 23.88 4.54 14.71
N TYR A 66 23.32 5.60 15.27
CA TYR A 66 23.70 6.99 14.95
C TYR A 66 23.54 7.92 16.16
N ASP A 67 24.31 7.68 17.22
CA ASP A 67 24.17 8.38 18.50
C ASP A 67 24.45 9.88 18.43
N GLY A 68 25.32 10.31 17.51
CA GLY A 68 25.66 11.72 17.34
C GLY A 68 24.64 12.57 16.58
N LEU A 69 23.63 11.96 15.94
CA LEU A 69 22.76 12.67 14.99
C LEU A 69 21.86 13.71 15.67
N VAL A 70 21.32 13.40 16.85
CA VAL A 70 20.45 14.33 17.59
C VAL A 70 21.25 15.55 18.06
N ALA A 71 22.45 15.34 18.56
CA ALA A 71 23.34 16.42 18.99
C ALA A 71 23.82 17.29 17.81
N TYR A 72 24.04 16.69 16.64
CA TYR A 72 24.35 17.42 15.42
C TYR A 72 23.27 18.44 15.02
N PHE A 73 22.00 18.13 15.30
CA PHE A 73 20.87 19.06 15.09
C PHE A 73 20.56 19.96 16.31
N GLY A 74 21.44 20.03 17.28
CA GLY A 74 21.30 20.91 18.45
C GLY A 74 20.45 20.36 19.59
N GLY A 75 20.11 19.08 19.54
CA GLY A 75 19.46 18.36 20.64
C GLY A 75 20.46 17.83 21.68
N PRO A 76 20.00 17.19 22.76
CA PRO A 76 20.85 16.52 23.71
C PRO A 76 21.54 15.29 23.10
N GLU A 77 22.65 14.86 23.66
CA GLU A 77 23.25 13.57 23.28
C GLU A 77 22.23 12.44 23.51
N THR A 78 21.91 11.73 22.44
CA THR A 78 20.86 10.71 22.46
C THR A 78 21.26 9.55 21.57
N ALA A 79 21.28 8.36 22.12
CA ALA A 79 21.52 7.15 21.36
C ALA A 79 20.37 6.96 20.34
N GLY A 80 20.73 6.74 19.09
CA GLY A 80 19.78 6.54 18.00
C GLY A 80 20.07 5.25 17.23
N PHE A 81 19.01 4.55 16.87
CA PHE A 81 19.06 3.37 16.00
C PHE A 81 17.88 3.39 15.06
N GLY A 82 18.11 3.10 13.80
CA GLY A 82 17.03 3.07 12.81
C GLY A 82 17.40 2.39 11.52
N PHE A 83 16.41 2.22 10.67
CA PHE A 83 16.59 1.57 9.38
C PHE A 83 15.63 2.14 8.32
N GLY A 84 16.00 1.95 7.06
CA GLY A 84 15.13 2.13 5.91
C GLY A 84 14.80 0.79 5.28
N LEU A 85 13.53 0.59 4.92
CA LEU A 85 13.06 -0.62 4.25
C LEU A 85 12.43 -0.24 2.90
N GLY A 86 12.83 -0.93 1.83
CA GLY A 86 12.23 -0.78 0.50
C GLY A 86 10.94 -1.58 0.38
N VAL A 87 9.78 -0.93 0.54
CA VAL A 87 8.47 -1.60 0.46
C VAL A 87 8.27 -2.26 -0.91
N GLU A 88 8.62 -1.57 -1.99
CA GLU A 88 8.52 -2.09 -3.36
C GLU A 88 9.45 -3.29 -3.58
N ARG A 89 10.65 -3.27 -2.97
CA ARG A 89 11.56 -4.42 -3.00
C ARG A 89 11.00 -5.63 -2.26
N LEU A 90 10.36 -5.39 -1.11
CA LEU A 90 9.69 -6.46 -0.36
C LEU A 90 8.53 -7.06 -1.17
N LEU A 91 7.70 -6.23 -1.80
CA LEU A 91 6.61 -6.69 -2.67
C LEU A 91 7.14 -7.51 -3.86
N LEU A 92 8.23 -7.05 -4.49
CA LEU A 92 8.89 -7.80 -5.58
C LEU A 92 9.36 -9.19 -5.11
N ILE A 93 9.92 -9.29 -3.90
CA ILE A 93 10.36 -10.57 -3.34
C ILE A 93 9.16 -11.49 -3.13
N LEU A 94 8.09 -11.01 -2.53
CA LEU A 94 6.85 -11.77 -2.30
C LEU A 94 6.28 -12.30 -3.63
N GLU A 95 6.24 -11.45 -4.66
CA GLU A 95 5.79 -11.84 -6.00
C GLU A 95 6.67 -12.94 -6.59
N LYS A 96 8.01 -12.79 -6.53
CA LYS A 96 8.97 -13.79 -7.05
C LYS A 96 8.92 -15.10 -6.29
N GLN A 97 8.59 -15.07 -5.01
CA GLN A 97 8.39 -16.28 -4.18
C GLN A 97 7.01 -16.90 -4.36
N GLY A 98 6.13 -16.30 -5.17
CA GLY A 98 4.76 -16.79 -5.38
C GLY A 98 3.87 -16.66 -4.16
N VAL A 99 4.19 -15.76 -3.24
CA VAL A 99 3.37 -15.50 -2.05
C VAL A 99 2.12 -14.72 -2.47
N ALA A 100 0.96 -15.36 -2.37
CA ALA A 100 -0.31 -14.69 -2.61
C ALA A 100 -0.63 -13.73 -1.45
N LEU A 101 -0.74 -12.44 -1.76
CA LEU A 101 -1.22 -11.48 -0.78
C LEU A 101 -2.75 -11.57 -0.69
N PRO A 102 -3.35 -11.58 0.50
CA PRO A 102 -4.80 -11.61 0.67
C PRO A 102 -5.41 -10.22 0.40
N ILE A 103 -5.10 -9.65 -0.77
CA ILE A 103 -5.60 -8.35 -1.19
C ILE A 103 -6.64 -8.58 -2.28
N GLU A 104 -7.88 -8.32 -1.97
CA GLU A 104 -8.94 -8.29 -2.97
C GLU A 104 -8.91 -6.92 -3.68
N ASN A 105 -8.47 -6.91 -4.93
CA ASN A 105 -8.38 -5.68 -5.75
C ASN A 105 -9.72 -5.29 -6.40
N ALA A 106 -10.77 -6.11 -6.23
CA ALA A 106 -12.07 -5.84 -6.78
C ALA A 106 -12.70 -4.58 -6.16
N LEU A 107 -13.25 -3.72 -7.02
CA LEU A 107 -14.10 -2.63 -6.58
C LEU A 107 -15.51 -3.16 -6.24
N ASP A 108 -16.12 -2.56 -5.22
CA ASP A 108 -17.53 -2.83 -4.97
C ASP A 108 -18.42 -2.08 -5.98
N VAL A 109 -18.04 -0.83 -6.29
CA VAL A 109 -18.82 0.05 -7.18
C VAL A 109 -17.93 0.78 -8.17
N TYR A 110 -18.29 0.75 -9.45
CA TYR A 110 -17.72 1.65 -10.45
C TYR A 110 -18.82 2.56 -11.00
N ILE A 111 -18.57 3.88 -11.02
CA ILE A 111 -19.52 4.86 -11.59
C ILE A 111 -19.01 5.32 -12.95
N ALA A 112 -19.71 4.92 -14.01
CA ALA A 112 -19.50 5.43 -15.36
C ALA A 112 -20.26 6.74 -15.54
N VAL A 113 -19.59 7.77 -16.01
CA VAL A 113 -20.12 9.13 -16.09
C VAL A 113 -20.36 9.53 -17.54
N LEU A 114 -21.53 10.08 -17.83
CA LEU A 114 -21.92 10.56 -19.15
C LEU A 114 -22.31 12.05 -19.08
N GLY A 115 -21.54 12.89 -19.76
CA GLY A 115 -21.73 14.33 -19.78
C GLY A 115 -21.05 15.07 -18.60
N GLU A 116 -20.76 16.35 -18.82
CA GLU A 116 -20.04 17.17 -17.83
C GLU A 116 -20.90 17.48 -16.60
N GLY A 117 -22.22 17.64 -16.79
CA GLY A 117 -23.16 17.94 -15.70
C GLY A 117 -23.25 16.86 -14.64
N ALA A 118 -22.92 15.60 -14.98
CA ALA A 118 -22.95 14.50 -14.02
C ALA A 118 -21.66 14.36 -13.19
N ASN A 119 -20.58 15.05 -13.56
CA ASN A 119 -19.25 14.86 -12.92
C ASN A 119 -19.24 15.20 -11.43
N VAL A 120 -19.85 16.29 -11.02
CA VAL A 120 -19.88 16.71 -9.62
C VAL A 120 -20.65 15.68 -8.80
N LYS A 121 -21.82 15.29 -9.29
CA LYS A 121 -22.67 14.30 -8.60
C LYS A 121 -22.01 12.94 -8.48
N ALA A 122 -21.30 12.50 -9.52
CA ALA A 122 -20.52 11.26 -9.49
C ALA A 122 -19.42 11.30 -8.41
N LEU A 123 -18.75 12.44 -8.25
CA LEU A 123 -17.72 12.60 -7.21
C LEU A 123 -18.33 12.55 -5.80
N GLU A 124 -19.47 13.21 -5.60
CA GLU A 124 -20.20 13.15 -4.33
C GLU A 124 -20.61 11.71 -3.98
N LEU A 125 -21.13 10.96 -4.95
CA LEU A 125 -21.52 9.57 -4.76
C LEU A 125 -20.33 8.67 -4.42
N VAL A 126 -19.21 8.79 -5.13
CA VAL A 126 -17.98 8.04 -4.81
C VAL A 126 -17.54 8.33 -3.37
N GLN A 127 -17.56 9.59 -2.97
CA GLN A 127 -17.17 9.97 -1.61
C GLN A 127 -18.13 9.40 -0.56
N ALA A 128 -19.44 9.46 -0.81
CA ALA A 128 -20.45 8.92 0.10
C ALA A 128 -20.32 7.38 0.23
N LEU A 129 -20.04 6.68 -0.87
CA LEU A 129 -19.80 5.24 -0.87
C LEU A 129 -18.53 4.87 -0.09
N ARG A 130 -17.45 5.62 -0.28
CA ARG A 130 -16.19 5.42 0.46
C ARG A 130 -16.35 5.67 1.96
N GLN A 131 -17.14 6.66 2.36
CA GLN A 131 -17.48 6.91 3.77
C GLN A 131 -18.28 5.77 4.40
N GLN A 132 -19.07 5.03 3.61
CA GLN A 132 -19.78 3.84 4.02
C GLN A 132 -18.88 2.57 4.00
N GLY A 133 -17.59 2.69 3.66
CA GLY A 133 -16.63 1.57 3.64
C GLY A 133 -16.54 0.81 2.31
N PHE A 134 -17.27 1.23 1.26
CA PHE A 134 -17.21 0.58 -0.05
C PHE A 134 -15.99 1.03 -0.86
N LYS A 135 -15.38 0.10 -1.59
CA LYS A 135 -14.35 0.39 -2.59
C LYS A 135 -15.02 0.92 -3.86
N ALA A 136 -15.12 2.23 -3.96
CA ALA A 136 -15.80 2.90 -5.07
C ALA A 136 -14.84 3.73 -5.92
N GLU A 137 -15.05 3.73 -7.25
CA GLU A 137 -14.26 4.49 -8.20
C GLU A 137 -15.13 5.02 -9.36
N ARG A 138 -14.63 6.00 -10.10
CA ARG A 138 -15.28 6.58 -11.28
C ARG A 138 -14.27 6.90 -12.39
N ASP A 139 -14.76 7.25 -13.57
CA ASP A 139 -13.92 7.83 -14.60
C ASP A 139 -13.59 9.30 -14.31
N TYR A 140 -12.30 9.66 -14.39
CA TYR A 140 -11.80 11.03 -14.22
C TYR A 140 -11.33 11.67 -15.53
N LEU A 141 -11.34 10.91 -16.64
CA LEU A 141 -10.76 11.33 -17.91
C LEU A 141 -11.82 11.68 -18.96
N ASN A 142 -13.09 11.72 -18.59
CA ASN A 142 -14.22 11.98 -19.48
C ASN A 142 -14.21 11.07 -20.72
N ARG A 143 -13.83 9.80 -20.54
CA ARG A 143 -13.76 8.82 -21.62
C ARG A 143 -15.16 8.40 -22.08
N LYS A 144 -15.25 7.89 -23.31
CA LYS A 144 -16.49 7.29 -23.81
C LYS A 144 -16.92 6.11 -22.93
N LEU A 145 -18.24 5.89 -22.75
CA LEU A 145 -18.81 4.83 -21.89
C LEU A 145 -18.17 3.45 -22.13
N LYS A 146 -17.92 3.08 -23.39
CA LYS A 146 -17.27 1.80 -23.72
C LYS A 146 -15.90 1.64 -23.04
N ALA A 147 -15.11 2.72 -22.93
CA ALA A 147 -13.81 2.69 -22.27
C ALA A 147 -13.97 2.63 -20.75
N GLN A 148 -14.98 3.30 -20.21
CA GLN A 148 -15.30 3.28 -18.78
C GLN A 148 -15.76 1.90 -18.33
N PHE A 149 -16.62 1.23 -19.11
CA PHE A 149 -17.04 -0.15 -18.83
C PHE A 149 -15.86 -1.12 -18.85
N LYS A 150 -14.95 -0.97 -19.82
CA LYS A 150 -13.72 -1.75 -19.83
C LYS A 150 -12.87 -1.52 -18.55
N SER A 151 -12.86 -0.30 -18.02
CA SER A 151 -12.19 -0.04 -16.75
C SER A 151 -12.89 -0.71 -15.57
N ALA A 152 -14.23 -0.70 -15.55
CA ALA A 152 -14.98 -1.44 -14.53
C ALA A 152 -14.65 -2.94 -14.55
N ASP A 153 -14.48 -3.53 -15.75
CA ASP A 153 -14.08 -4.92 -15.90
C ASP A 153 -12.62 -5.16 -15.42
N VAL A 154 -11.69 -4.27 -15.77
CA VAL A 154 -10.28 -4.35 -15.31
C VAL A 154 -10.17 -4.26 -13.80
N PHE A 155 -10.97 -3.42 -13.17
CA PHE A 155 -11.05 -3.31 -11.72
C PHE A 155 -11.92 -4.40 -11.06
N ALA A 156 -12.42 -5.35 -11.83
CA ALA A 156 -13.33 -6.39 -11.36
C ALA A 156 -14.49 -5.83 -10.51
N ALA A 157 -15.06 -4.69 -10.91
CA ALA A 157 -16.11 -4.03 -10.16
C ALA A 157 -17.35 -4.93 -10.02
N LYS A 158 -17.80 -5.15 -8.79
CA LYS A 158 -18.97 -5.98 -8.46
C LYS A 158 -20.24 -5.35 -9.01
N THR A 159 -20.36 -4.03 -8.85
CA THR A 159 -21.52 -3.27 -9.37
C THR A 159 -21.09 -2.09 -10.25
N LEU A 160 -21.96 -1.74 -11.17
CA LEU A 160 -21.80 -0.63 -12.11
C LEU A 160 -22.99 0.32 -12.01
N ILE A 161 -22.71 1.60 -11.93
CA ILE A 161 -23.69 2.69 -12.02
C ILE A 161 -23.35 3.50 -13.26
N THR A 162 -24.33 3.76 -14.12
CA THR A 162 -24.19 4.73 -15.22
C THR A 162 -24.93 5.99 -14.81
N LEU A 163 -24.20 7.09 -14.70
CA LEU A 163 -24.72 8.38 -14.26
C LEU A 163 -24.58 9.40 -15.39
N GLY A 164 -25.69 9.82 -15.95
CA GLY A 164 -25.80 10.91 -16.91
C GLY A 164 -26.58 12.10 -16.32
N GLU A 165 -26.81 13.10 -17.13
CA GLU A 165 -27.58 14.29 -16.74
C GLU A 165 -29.05 13.94 -16.42
N SER A 166 -29.66 13.00 -17.15
CA SER A 166 -31.00 12.52 -16.89
C SER A 166 -31.17 11.85 -15.53
N GLU A 167 -30.17 11.07 -15.11
CA GLU A 167 -30.15 10.43 -13.79
C GLU A 167 -29.97 11.45 -12.68
N VAL A 168 -29.16 12.48 -12.92
CA VAL A 168 -28.97 13.58 -11.97
C VAL A 168 -30.27 14.39 -11.81
N GLU A 169 -30.94 14.73 -12.91
CA GLU A 169 -32.21 15.49 -12.92
C GLU A 169 -33.35 14.71 -12.26
N SER A 170 -33.49 13.42 -12.60
CA SER A 170 -34.54 12.56 -12.03
C SER A 170 -34.28 12.15 -10.59
N GLY A 171 -33.03 12.23 -10.13
CA GLY A 171 -32.60 11.68 -8.85
C GLY A 171 -32.65 10.16 -8.76
N GLN A 172 -32.82 9.45 -9.89
CA GLN A 172 -32.94 7.99 -9.97
C GLN A 172 -31.86 7.42 -10.86
N VAL A 173 -31.33 6.27 -10.47
CA VAL A 173 -30.26 5.59 -11.22
C VAL A 173 -30.41 4.07 -11.11
N THR A 174 -29.89 3.38 -12.09
CA THR A 174 -29.82 1.91 -12.10
C THR A 174 -28.45 1.45 -11.59
N VAL A 175 -28.47 0.59 -10.57
CA VAL A 175 -27.30 -0.13 -10.09
C VAL A 175 -27.37 -1.54 -10.67
N LYS A 176 -26.31 -1.92 -11.38
CA LYS A 176 -26.22 -3.20 -12.08
C LYS A 176 -25.19 -4.11 -11.40
N ASN A 177 -25.54 -5.36 -11.16
CA ASN A 177 -24.61 -6.41 -10.84
C ASN A 177 -23.82 -6.83 -12.09
N ASN A 178 -22.50 -6.70 -12.09
CA ASN A 178 -21.68 -7.02 -13.25
C ASN A 178 -21.57 -8.52 -13.56
N GLN A 179 -21.82 -9.37 -12.58
CA GLN A 179 -21.76 -10.84 -12.74
C GLN A 179 -23.07 -11.42 -13.22
N THR A 180 -24.17 -11.16 -12.49
CA THR A 180 -25.49 -11.74 -12.79
C THR A 180 -26.27 -10.94 -13.82
N ARG A 181 -25.90 -9.68 -14.07
CA ARG A 181 -26.59 -8.70 -14.91
C ARG A 181 -27.93 -8.21 -14.34
N GLU A 182 -28.24 -8.59 -13.12
CA GLU A 182 -29.40 -8.06 -12.40
C GLU A 182 -29.27 -6.57 -12.19
N GLU A 183 -30.39 -5.87 -12.24
CA GLU A 183 -30.45 -4.42 -12.15
C GLU A 183 -31.51 -4.00 -11.12
N VAL A 184 -31.18 -2.98 -10.33
CA VAL A 184 -32.09 -2.38 -9.35
C VAL A 184 -32.11 -0.87 -9.56
N GLN A 185 -33.32 -0.31 -9.74
CA GLN A 185 -33.49 1.14 -9.78
C GLN A 185 -33.61 1.71 -8.38
N VAL A 186 -32.84 2.75 -8.07
CA VAL A 186 -32.77 3.36 -6.74
C VAL A 186 -32.57 4.87 -6.85
N SER A 187 -32.89 5.60 -5.76
CA SER A 187 -32.57 7.02 -5.71
C SER A 187 -31.08 7.27 -5.44
N LEU A 188 -30.56 8.37 -5.94
CA LEU A 188 -29.20 8.84 -5.64
C LEU A 188 -29.02 9.08 -4.13
N GLU A 189 -30.08 9.48 -3.46
CA GLU A 189 -30.10 9.66 -2.02
C GLU A 189 -29.92 8.34 -1.27
N ALA A 190 -30.60 7.27 -1.67
CA ALA A 190 -30.47 5.94 -1.09
C ALA A 190 -29.03 5.40 -1.20
N ILE A 191 -28.37 5.65 -2.35
CA ILE A 191 -26.94 5.30 -2.51
C ILE A 191 -26.07 6.04 -1.50
N SER A 192 -26.33 7.32 -1.31
CA SER A 192 -25.53 8.18 -0.41
C SER A 192 -25.76 7.85 1.06
N GLN A 193 -26.94 7.36 1.45
CA GLN A 193 -27.30 7.12 2.84
C GLN A 193 -27.03 5.66 3.30
N ASN A 194 -27.42 4.67 2.49
CA ASN A 194 -27.33 3.26 2.87
C ASN A 194 -27.20 2.34 1.65
N PHE A 195 -26.01 2.31 1.07
CA PHE A 195 -25.74 1.44 -0.06
C PHE A 195 -25.72 -0.05 0.29
N SER A 196 -25.49 -0.41 1.56
CA SER A 196 -25.45 -1.82 2.00
C SER A 196 -26.73 -2.59 1.68
N GLU A 197 -27.90 -1.96 1.80
CA GLU A 197 -29.18 -2.60 1.44
C GLU A 197 -29.31 -2.87 -0.07
N ILE A 198 -28.83 -1.92 -0.89
CA ILE A 198 -28.83 -2.05 -2.35
C ILE A 198 -27.88 -3.17 -2.76
N PHE A 199 -26.69 -3.18 -2.16
CA PHE A 199 -25.65 -4.16 -2.41
C PHE A 199 -26.11 -5.58 -2.05
N ALA A 200 -26.81 -5.72 -0.90
CA ALA A 200 -27.40 -6.99 -0.47
C ALA A 200 -28.52 -7.49 -1.40
N LYS A 201 -29.36 -6.59 -1.93
CA LYS A 201 -30.40 -6.94 -2.93
C LYS A 201 -29.79 -7.46 -4.23
N LEU A 202 -28.56 -7.06 -4.56
CA LEU A 202 -27.81 -7.53 -5.72
C LEU A 202 -26.99 -8.80 -5.43
N GLY A 203 -27.17 -9.43 -4.27
CA GLY A 203 -26.53 -10.70 -3.90
C GLY A 203 -25.15 -10.57 -3.28
N PHE A 204 -24.72 -9.37 -2.90
CA PHE A 204 -23.44 -9.13 -2.24
C PHE A 204 -23.62 -8.83 -0.75
N TYR A 205 -22.71 -9.29 0.08
CA TYR A 205 -22.71 -9.01 1.51
C TYR A 205 -21.41 -8.29 1.89
N THR A 206 -21.53 -7.26 2.71
CA THR A 206 -20.38 -6.61 3.37
C THR A 206 -19.87 -7.54 4.49
N GLN A 207 -18.58 -7.84 4.45
CA GLN A 207 -17.91 -8.55 5.56
C GLN A 207 -17.72 -7.64 6.77
#